data_733434b73a35efcf14afc3b6f08015f5
#
_entry.id   733434b73a35efcf14afc3b6f08015f5
#
_cell.length_a   1.000
_cell.length_b   1.000
_cell.length_c   1.000
_cell.angle_alpha   90.00
_cell.angle_beta   90.00
_cell.angle_gamma   90.00
#
_symmetry.space_group_name_H-M   'P 1'
#
loop_
_entity.id
_entity.type
_entity.pdbx_description
1 polymer ?
#
loop_
_entity_poly.entity_id
_entity_poly.type
_entity_poly.pdbx_seq_one_letter_code
_entity_poly.pdbx_strand_id
1 'polypeptide(L)'
;MRFGINSFLFVSPFVTQSIRLFSKFKKWGFDTVELPIEAPEHIDSLKVKKALDRAGLVCGSVCACMGPGRDFRGSAKDPREAMRYCKALIDHMVNLDCPSLIGPVYSVVGKADAVEAKDQKKEFALVVKNLKILAAYAEKKGVQICVEPLNRFETDFLNTCEKGLRRITAGGSPALKLHLDTFHMNIEEKNQGKAIRAAGKHLGHFHACGSDRGTPGNDHIDWKPIVAALKAVRYKGDVVIGSFTTDVKVIARAAAIWRKMEPTREEIATKGLKFLKRAFK
;
A
#
# COMPACT_ATOMS: atom_id res chain seq x y z
N MET A 1 2.20 -15.58 10.17
CA MET A 1 2.14 -14.45 9.23
C MET A 1 0.98 -14.70 8.29
N ARG A 2 0.15 -13.70 8.00
CA ARG A 2 -0.97 -13.83 7.08
C ARG A 2 -0.54 -13.37 5.69
N PHE A 3 -1.15 -13.96 4.66
CA PHE A 3 -0.90 -13.59 3.27
C PHE A 3 -2.15 -12.96 2.66
N GLY A 4 -1.97 -11.80 2.06
CA GLY A 4 -3.05 -11.00 1.49
C GLY A 4 -2.91 -10.80 -0.02
N ILE A 5 -3.98 -10.27 -0.60
CA ILE A 5 -4.02 -9.86 -2.00
C ILE A 5 -4.63 -8.47 -2.15
N ASN A 6 -3.96 -7.61 -2.90
CA ASN A 6 -4.52 -6.33 -3.32
C ASN A 6 -5.53 -6.58 -4.45
N SER A 7 -6.76 -6.14 -4.24
CA SER A 7 -7.84 -6.35 -5.22
C SER A 7 -7.69 -5.52 -6.50
N PHE A 8 -6.77 -4.55 -6.58
CA PHE A 8 -6.40 -3.87 -7.83
C PHE A 8 -5.90 -4.80 -8.92
N LEU A 9 -5.40 -5.98 -8.55
CA LEU A 9 -5.06 -7.00 -9.55
C LEU A 9 -6.30 -7.44 -10.36
N PHE A 10 -7.51 -7.25 -9.85
CA PHE A 10 -8.76 -7.75 -10.45
C PHE A 10 -9.74 -6.67 -10.84
N VAL A 11 -9.81 -5.57 -10.10
CA VAL A 11 -10.82 -4.51 -10.28
C VAL A 11 -10.28 -3.12 -10.01
N SER A 12 -10.74 -2.15 -10.78
CA SER A 12 -10.68 -0.71 -10.51
C SER A 12 -11.87 -0.06 -11.24
N PRO A 13 -12.71 0.72 -10.54
CA PRO A 13 -12.69 0.96 -9.11
C PRO A 13 -13.17 -0.25 -8.29
N PHE A 14 -12.69 -0.34 -7.02
CA PHE A 14 -13.32 -1.23 -6.06
C PHE A 14 -14.63 -0.61 -5.58
N VAL A 15 -15.72 -1.34 -5.72
CA VAL A 15 -17.07 -0.95 -5.30
C VAL A 15 -17.72 -2.06 -4.47
N THR A 16 -18.83 -1.78 -3.80
CA THR A 16 -19.51 -2.78 -2.96
C THR A 16 -19.76 -4.12 -3.67
N GLN A 17 -20.09 -4.10 -4.97
CA GLN A 17 -20.33 -5.32 -5.77
C GLN A 17 -19.05 -6.16 -5.99
N SER A 18 -17.87 -5.60 -5.76
CA SER A 18 -16.58 -6.30 -5.90
C SER A 18 -16.42 -7.44 -4.86
N ILE A 19 -17.27 -7.49 -3.84
CA ILE A 19 -17.35 -8.59 -2.84
C ILE A 19 -17.44 -9.99 -3.49
N ARG A 20 -17.93 -10.10 -4.73
CA ARG A 20 -17.97 -11.35 -5.51
C ARG A 20 -16.60 -12.03 -5.68
N LEU A 21 -15.50 -11.29 -5.50
CA LEU A 21 -14.14 -11.80 -5.58
C LEU A 21 -13.72 -12.58 -4.31
N PHE A 22 -14.35 -12.34 -3.17
CA PHE A 22 -13.87 -12.82 -1.88
C PHE A 22 -13.87 -14.35 -1.78
N SER A 23 -14.93 -15.02 -2.25
CA SER A 23 -14.97 -16.49 -2.27
C SER A 23 -13.83 -17.09 -3.10
N LYS A 24 -13.49 -16.45 -4.23
CA LYS A 24 -12.37 -16.83 -5.10
C LYS A 24 -11.04 -16.68 -4.38
N PHE A 25 -10.80 -15.54 -3.71
CA PHE A 25 -9.57 -15.28 -2.94
C PHE A 25 -9.41 -16.29 -1.80
N LYS A 26 -10.49 -16.59 -1.07
CA LYS A 26 -10.46 -17.61 -0.01
C LYS A 26 -10.17 -19.00 -0.56
N LYS A 27 -10.79 -19.37 -1.67
CA LYS A 27 -10.56 -20.68 -2.34
C LYS A 27 -9.08 -20.85 -2.74
N TRP A 28 -8.39 -19.76 -3.10
CA TRP A 28 -6.96 -19.80 -3.38
C TRP A 28 -6.09 -19.87 -2.13
N GLY A 29 -6.65 -19.63 -0.97
CA GLY A 29 -5.98 -19.77 0.32
C GLY A 29 -5.35 -18.50 0.85
N PHE A 30 -5.86 -17.32 0.44
CA PHE A 30 -5.54 -16.04 1.07
C PHE A 30 -6.21 -15.92 2.44
N ASP A 31 -5.56 -15.17 3.32
CA ASP A 31 -6.05 -14.87 4.66
C ASP A 31 -6.70 -13.49 4.73
N THR A 32 -6.15 -12.53 3.97
CA THR A 32 -6.57 -11.13 3.99
C THR A 32 -6.76 -10.57 2.58
N VAL A 33 -7.56 -9.51 2.51
CA VAL A 33 -7.77 -8.73 1.29
C VAL A 33 -7.39 -7.28 1.57
N GLU A 34 -6.69 -6.66 0.64
CA GLU A 34 -6.46 -5.23 0.62
C GLU A 34 -7.45 -4.56 -0.33
N LEU A 35 -8.13 -3.54 0.18
CA LEU A 35 -9.20 -2.83 -0.52
C LEU A 35 -8.71 -1.46 -0.99
N PRO A 36 -8.45 -1.26 -2.29
CA PRO A 36 -8.17 0.07 -2.84
C PRO A 36 -9.50 0.81 -3.05
N ILE A 37 -9.74 1.81 -2.23
CA ILE A 37 -11.00 2.56 -2.27
C ILE A 37 -10.77 3.89 -2.94
N GLU A 38 -11.09 3.99 -4.22
CA GLU A 38 -10.92 5.20 -5.02
C GLU A 38 -12.02 6.24 -4.75
N ALA A 39 -13.25 5.76 -4.51
CA ALA A 39 -14.44 6.57 -4.25
C ALA A 39 -15.19 6.03 -3.01
N PRO A 40 -14.94 6.60 -1.82
CA PRO A 40 -15.54 6.13 -0.55
C PRO A 40 -17.07 6.08 -0.61
N GLU A 41 -17.70 6.97 -1.34
CA GLU A 41 -19.16 7.05 -1.52
C GLU A 41 -19.78 5.84 -2.23
N HIS A 42 -18.97 5.04 -2.93
CA HIS A 42 -19.41 3.83 -3.61
C HIS A 42 -19.29 2.56 -2.75
N ILE A 43 -18.90 2.72 -1.48
CA ILE A 43 -18.64 1.61 -0.57
C ILE A 43 -19.66 1.58 0.57
N ASP A 44 -20.42 0.50 0.62
CA ASP A 44 -21.18 0.10 1.82
C ASP A 44 -20.27 -0.82 2.66
N SER A 45 -19.52 -0.22 3.58
CA SER A 45 -18.53 -0.93 4.38
C SER A 45 -19.14 -2.02 5.27
N LEU A 46 -20.38 -1.88 5.71
CA LEU A 46 -21.05 -2.92 6.50
C LEU A 46 -21.39 -4.14 5.64
N LYS A 47 -21.83 -3.96 4.39
CA LYS A 47 -22.03 -5.06 3.45
C LYS A 47 -20.73 -5.74 3.07
N VAL A 48 -19.65 -4.95 2.86
CA VAL A 48 -18.32 -5.49 2.58
C VAL A 48 -17.81 -6.30 3.76
N LYS A 49 -17.95 -5.81 5.00
CA LYS A 49 -17.56 -6.53 6.21
C LYS A 49 -18.30 -7.87 6.34
N LYS A 50 -19.62 -7.86 6.19
CA LYS A 50 -20.42 -9.10 6.22
C LYS A 50 -19.99 -10.11 5.15
N ALA A 51 -19.60 -9.64 3.97
CA ALA A 51 -19.13 -10.53 2.90
C ALA A 51 -17.74 -11.11 3.20
N LEU A 52 -16.83 -10.33 3.80
CA LEU A 52 -15.52 -10.81 4.28
C LEU A 52 -15.71 -11.90 5.33
N ASP A 53 -16.56 -11.66 6.34
CA ASP A 53 -16.84 -12.62 7.42
C ASP A 53 -17.40 -13.93 6.87
N ARG A 54 -18.37 -13.88 5.96
CA ARG A 54 -18.93 -15.07 5.29
C ARG A 54 -17.87 -15.84 4.49
N ALA A 55 -16.93 -15.12 3.87
CA ALA A 55 -15.86 -15.76 3.12
C ALA A 55 -14.74 -16.28 4.03
N GLY A 56 -14.70 -15.94 5.32
CA GLY A 56 -13.59 -16.22 6.23
C GLY A 56 -12.31 -15.48 5.87
N LEU A 57 -12.45 -14.24 5.37
CA LEU A 57 -11.36 -13.32 5.04
C LEU A 57 -11.37 -12.12 6.00
N VAL A 58 -10.24 -11.44 6.11
CA VAL A 58 -10.09 -10.22 6.90
C VAL A 58 -9.71 -9.07 5.96
N CYS A 59 -10.24 -7.86 6.22
CA CYS A 59 -9.69 -6.65 5.63
C CYS A 59 -8.34 -6.34 6.30
N GLY A 60 -7.23 -6.63 5.64
CA GLY A 60 -5.89 -6.40 6.21
C GLY A 60 -5.45 -4.94 6.10
N SER A 61 -5.85 -4.27 5.02
CA SER A 61 -5.51 -2.89 4.71
C SER A 61 -6.51 -2.24 3.76
N VAL A 62 -6.60 -0.93 3.83
CA VAL A 62 -7.24 -0.08 2.82
C VAL A 62 -6.15 0.72 2.12
N CYS A 63 -6.10 0.65 0.79
CA CYS A 63 -5.15 1.41 -0.02
C CYS A 63 -5.74 2.76 -0.42
N ALA A 64 -5.04 3.84 -0.08
CA ALA A 64 -5.38 5.19 -0.49
C ALA A 64 -4.96 5.45 -1.93
N CYS A 65 -5.91 5.86 -2.76
CA CYS A 65 -5.71 6.18 -4.17
C CYS A 65 -5.57 7.69 -4.33
N MET A 66 -4.34 8.18 -4.18
CA MET A 66 -4.01 9.60 -4.30
C MET A 66 -3.91 9.99 -5.78
N GLY A 67 -4.96 10.61 -6.29
CA GLY A 67 -5.07 11.10 -7.66
C GLY A 67 -5.14 12.63 -7.75
N PRO A 68 -5.39 13.19 -8.94
CA PRO A 68 -5.51 14.62 -9.13
C PRO A 68 -6.47 15.27 -8.11
N GLY A 69 -6.03 16.37 -7.49
CA GLY A 69 -6.78 17.08 -6.43
C GLY A 69 -6.65 16.47 -5.03
N ARG A 70 -5.96 15.35 -4.86
CA ARG A 70 -5.69 14.71 -3.56
C ARG A 70 -4.20 14.68 -3.29
N ASP A 71 -3.62 15.80 -2.92
CA ASP A 71 -2.17 15.97 -2.78
C ASP A 71 -1.83 16.81 -1.55
N PHE A 72 -1.14 16.24 -0.57
CA PHE A 72 -0.65 16.99 0.60
C PHE A 72 0.53 17.92 0.26
N ARG A 73 1.13 17.79 -0.94
CA ARG A 73 2.15 18.68 -1.51
C ARG A 73 1.55 19.78 -2.37
N GLY A 74 0.26 19.71 -2.69
CA GLY A 74 -0.42 20.55 -3.64
C GLY A 74 -0.80 21.94 -3.12
N SER A 75 -1.62 22.65 -3.90
CA SER A 75 -2.19 23.93 -3.52
C SER A 75 -3.16 23.79 -2.33
N ALA A 76 -3.58 24.92 -1.72
CA ALA A 76 -4.42 24.88 -0.51
C ALA A 76 -5.75 24.10 -0.66
N LYS A 77 -6.26 23.88 -1.88
CA LYS A 77 -7.45 23.06 -2.14
C LYS A 77 -7.13 21.57 -2.04
N ASP A 78 -6.02 21.14 -2.62
CA ASP A 78 -5.66 19.72 -2.73
C ASP A 78 -5.41 19.04 -1.38
N PRO A 79 -4.70 19.65 -0.41
CA PRO A 79 -4.54 19.07 0.92
C PRO A 79 -5.85 18.94 1.69
N ARG A 80 -6.81 19.85 1.49
CA ARG A 80 -8.14 19.74 2.13
C ARG A 80 -8.92 18.56 1.58
N GLU A 81 -8.92 18.39 0.25
CA GLU A 81 -9.59 17.25 -0.40
C GLU A 81 -8.92 15.93 -0.04
N ALA A 82 -7.58 15.87 -0.06
CA ALA A 82 -6.82 14.70 0.40
C ALA A 82 -7.16 14.33 1.85
N MET A 83 -7.27 15.32 2.73
CA MET A 83 -7.63 15.12 4.14
C MET A 83 -9.05 14.57 4.28
N ARG A 84 -10.03 15.15 3.55
CA ARG A 84 -11.42 14.68 3.54
C ARG A 84 -11.51 13.23 3.09
N TYR A 85 -10.83 12.91 1.98
CA TYR A 85 -10.77 11.57 1.42
C TYR A 85 -10.15 10.55 2.38
N CYS A 86 -8.95 10.83 2.93
CA CYS A 86 -8.29 9.91 3.86
C CYS A 86 -9.09 9.69 5.14
N LYS A 87 -9.77 10.71 5.68
CA LYS A 87 -10.66 10.56 6.84
C LYS A 87 -11.86 9.67 6.51
N ALA A 88 -12.47 9.82 5.33
CA ALA A 88 -13.55 8.95 4.89
C ALA A 88 -13.09 7.48 4.78
N LEU A 89 -11.88 7.23 4.27
CA LEU A 89 -11.29 5.89 4.27
C LEU A 89 -11.13 5.34 5.68
N ILE A 90 -10.62 6.15 6.61
CA ILE A 90 -10.47 5.74 8.03
C ILE A 90 -11.82 5.41 8.66
N ASP A 91 -12.89 6.16 8.35
CA ASP A 91 -14.23 5.83 8.85
C ASP A 91 -14.77 4.51 8.28
N HIS A 92 -14.52 4.21 7.00
CA HIS A 92 -14.81 2.88 6.45
C HIS A 92 -13.98 1.78 7.11
N MET A 93 -12.70 2.03 7.41
CA MET A 93 -11.83 1.07 8.06
C MET A 93 -12.34 0.63 9.44
N VAL A 94 -12.92 1.56 10.21
CA VAL A 94 -13.55 1.22 11.49
C VAL A 94 -14.66 0.16 11.31
N ASN A 95 -15.53 0.36 10.33
CA ASN A 95 -16.63 -0.59 10.02
C ASN A 95 -16.12 -1.93 9.47
N LEU A 96 -14.92 -1.93 8.86
CA LEU A 96 -14.28 -3.11 8.27
C LEU A 96 -13.39 -3.88 9.26
N ASP A 97 -13.22 -3.39 10.49
CA ASP A 97 -12.20 -3.87 11.45
C ASP A 97 -10.80 -3.87 10.82
N CYS A 98 -10.52 -2.89 9.96
CA CYS A 98 -9.29 -2.80 9.19
C CYS A 98 -8.23 -1.96 9.92
N PRO A 99 -7.04 -2.49 10.21
CA PRO A 99 -6.06 -1.79 11.04
C PRO A 99 -5.23 -0.74 10.29
N SER A 100 -5.09 -0.83 8.96
CA SER A 100 -4.05 -0.10 8.24
C SER A 100 -4.58 0.64 7.02
N LEU A 101 -4.40 1.97 6.99
CA LEU A 101 -4.45 2.79 5.77
C LEU A 101 -3.05 2.79 5.16
N ILE A 102 -2.93 2.39 3.90
CA ILE A 102 -1.63 2.21 3.24
C ILE A 102 -1.54 3.02 1.94
N GLY A 103 -0.33 3.15 1.43
CA GLY A 103 -0.04 3.75 0.14
C GLY A 103 0.67 5.11 0.21
N PRO A 104 0.73 5.85 -0.91
CA PRO A 104 1.38 7.15 -0.98
C PRO A 104 0.49 8.27 -0.42
N VAL A 105 0.04 8.14 0.85
CA VAL A 105 -0.88 9.07 1.54
C VAL A 105 -0.32 10.50 1.72
N TYR A 106 0.64 10.89 0.93
CA TYR A 106 1.31 12.20 0.98
C TYR A 106 1.25 12.97 -0.34
N SER A 107 1.08 12.29 -1.47
CA SER A 107 1.15 12.92 -2.80
C SER A 107 0.40 12.13 -3.87
N VAL A 108 0.01 12.82 -4.91
CA VAL A 108 -0.42 12.21 -6.17
C VAL A 108 0.68 11.32 -6.73
N VAL A 109 0.31 10.12 -7.20
CA VAL A 109 1.20 9.21 -7.94
C VAL A 109 1.49 9.80 -9.32
N GLY A 110 2.76 9.76 -9.73
CA GLY A 110 3.23 10.32 -10.99
C GLY A 110 3.71 11.78 -10.90
N LYS A 111 3.66 12.41 -9.72
CA LYS A 111 4.24 13.73 -9.50
C LYS A 111 5.75 13.63 -9.26
N ALA A 112 6.53 13.86 -10.32
CA ALA A 112 8.00 13.76 -10.34
C ALA A 112 8.60 14.94 -11.13
N ASP A 113 8.43 16.15 -10.57
CA ASP A 113 8.71 17.43 -11.25
C ASP A 113 10.11 18.00 -10.96
N ALA A 114 10.98 17.24 -10.28
CA ALA A 114 12.34 17.67 -9.92
C ALA A 114 12.39 19.02 -9.20
N VAL A 115 11.58 19.16 -8.15
CA VAL A 115 11.39 20.39 -7.37
C VAL A 115 12.70 20.92 -6.79
N GLU A 116 12.95 22.25 -6.86
CA GLU A 116 14.13 22.89 -6.28
C GLU A 116 14.26 22.67 -4.77
N ALA A 117 15.48 22.62 -4.26
CA ALA A 117 15.77 22.32 -2.86
C ALA A 117 15.04 23.23 -1.84
N LYS A 118 14.83 24.53 -2.17
CA LYS A 118 14.07 25.47 -1.33
C LYS A 118 12.59 25.07 -1.20
N ASP A 119 12.01 24.55 -2.29
CA ASP A 119 10.61 24.17 -2.35
C ASP A 119 10.41 22.76 -1.78
N GLN A 120 11.39 21.86 -1.91
CA GLN A 120 11.38 20.56 -1.22
C GLN A 120 11.24 20.71 0.31
N LYS A 121 11.89 21.72 0.92
CA LYS A 121 11.75 22.00 2.35
C LYS A 121 10.33 22.45 2.71
N LYS A 122 9.71 23.29 1.88
CA LYS A 122 8.31 23.73 2.07
C LYS A 122 7.34 22.56 1.93
N GLU A 123 7.50 21.75 0.89
CA GLU A 123 6.68 20.56 0.68
C GLU A 123 6.82 19.56 1.84
N PHE A 124 8.04 19.33 2.32
CA PHE A 124 8.28 18.48 3.48
C PHE A 124 7.50 18.98 4.72
N ALA A 125 7.60 20.27 5.03
CA ALA A 125 6.90 20.86 6.16
C ALA A 125 5.37 20.77 6.02
N LEU A 126 4.85 20.99 4.81
CA LEU A 126 3.44 20.90 4.51
C LEU A 126 2.91 19.47 4.64
N VAL A 127 3.62 18.49 4.10
CA VAL A 127 3.26 17.07 4.21
C VAL A 127 3.30 16.61 5.67
N VAL A 128 4.35 16.94 6.43
CA VAL A 128 4.45 16.59 7.86
C VAL A 128 3.30 17.21 8.66
N LYS A 129 2.95 18.48 8.40
CA LYS A 129 1.80 19.13 9.03
C LYS A 129 0.50 18.37 8.76
N ASN A 130 0.25 17.99 7.51
CA ASN A 130 -0.96 17.27 7.13
C ASN A 130 -0.99 15.85 7.70
N LEU A 131 0.15 15.14 7.68
CA LEU A 131 0.26 13.81 8.28
C LEU A 131 0.03 13.83 9.79
N LYS A 132 0.48 14.87 10.53
CA LYS A 132 0.17 15.04 11.95
C LYS A 132 -1.34 15.12 12.22
N ILE A 133 -2.05 15.92 11.41
CA ILE A 133 -3.51 16.08 11.54
C ILE A 133 -4.22 14.76 11.25
N LEU A 134 -3.82 14.07 10.19
CA LEU A 134 -4.41 12.80 9.80
C LEU A 134 -4.09 11.70 10.82
N ALA A 135 -2.87 11.66 11.34
CA ALA A 135 -2.44 10.71 12.36
C ALA A 135 -3.22 10.87 13.66
N ALA A 136 -3.45 12.10 14.13
CA ALA A 136 -4.28 12.34 15.30
C ALA A 136 -5.73 11.86 15.12
N TYR A 137 -6.25 11.92 13.89
CA TYR A 137 -7.55 11.34 13.56
C TYR A 137 -7.51 9.80 13.59
N ALA A 138 -6.48 9.21 12.99
CA ALA A 138 -6.28 7.76 12.96
C ALA A 138 -6.12 7.17 14.37
N GLU A 139 -5.36 7.83 15.27
CA GLU A 139 -5.20 7.42 16.66
C GLU A 139 -6.54 7.35 17.40
N LYS A 140 -7.41 8.35 17.23
CA LYS A 140 -8.75 8.37 17.83
C LYS A 140 -9.64 7.23 17.34
N LYS A 141 -9.35 6.70 16.16
CA LYS A 141 -10.09 5.59 15.52
C LYS A 141 -9.42 4.23 15.73
N GLY A 142 -8.25 4.19 16.38
CA GLY A 142 -7.51 2.96 16.65
C GLY A 142 -6.88 2.32 15.42
N VAL A 143 -6.58 3.12 14.37
CA VAL A 143 -5.97 2.63 13.12
C VAL A 143 -4.61 3.29 12.88
N GLN A 144 -3.77 2.66 12.05
CA GLN A 144 -2.47 3.19 11.65
C GLN A 144 -2.48 3.66 10.20
N ILE A 145 -1.52 4.54 9.88
CA ILE A 145 -1.24 5.04 8.53
C ILE A 145 0.16 4.60 8.14
N CYS A 146 0.26 3.77 7.11
CA CYS A 146 1.52 3.26 6.61
C CYS A 146 1.92 4.00 5.34
N VAL A 147 2.86 4.91 5.46
CA VAL A 147 3.33 5.77 4.37
C VAL A 147 4.28 4.99 3.47
N GLU A 148 4.02 4.98 2.17
CA GLU A 148 4.76 4.19 1.19
C GLU A 148 5.78 5.03 0.41
N PRO A 149 7.09 4.71 0.50
CA PRO A 149 8.06 5.18 -0.47
C PRO A 149 7.83 4.55 -1.85
N LEU A 150 7.69 5.39 -2.88
CA LEU A 150 7.54 4.95 -4.26
C LEU A 150 8.84 5.10 -5.02
N ASN A 151 8.97 4.43 -6.16
CA ASN A 151 10.09 4.61 -7.06
C ASN A 151 10.15 6.02 -7.68
N ARG A 152 11.31 6.39 -8.21
CA ARG A 152 11.61 7.71 -8.78
C ARG A 152 10.77 8.11 -10.00
N PHE A 153 10.13 7.15 -10.65
CA PHE A 153 9.28 7.41 -11.81
C PHE A 153 7.85 7.78 -11.39
N GLU A 154 7.46 7.43 -10.17
CA GLU A 154 6.14 7.68 -9.61
C GLU A 154 6.13 8.86 -8.62
N THR A 155 7.28 9.23 -8.05
CA THR A 155 7.41 10.42 -7.18
C THR A 155 8.85 10.92 -7.09
N ASP A 156 9.04 12.23 -6.96
CA ASP A 156 10.31 12.86 -6.63
C ASP A 156 10.49 13.13 -5.13
N PHE A 157 9.47 12.82 -4.31
CA PHE A 157 9.40 13.27 -2.92
C PHE A 157 9.89 12.23 -1.90
N LEU A 158 9.40 10.99 -1.98
CA LEU A 158 9.67 9.95 -1.00
C LEU A 158 9.98 8.62 -1.69
N ASN A 159 11.27 8.26 -1.75
CA ASN A 159 11.72 7.10 -2.53
C ASN A 159 12.34 5.98 -1.69
N THR A 160 12.89 6.28 -0.51
CA THR A 160 13.61 5.29 0.29
C THR A 160 13.03 5.13 1.69
N CYS A 161 13.27 3.98 2.30
CA CYS A 161 12.95 3.72 3.70
C CYS A 161 13.51 4.80 4.64
N GLU A 162 14.77 5.24 4.42
CA GLU A 162 15.39 6.30 5.23
C GLU A 162 14.61 7.61 5.14
N LYS A 163 14.26 8.05 3.92
CA LYS A 163 13.42 9.25 3.73
C LYS A 163 12.06 9.09 4.41
N GLY A 164 11.47 7.88 4.35
CA GLY A 164 10.20 7.56 5.02
C GLY A 164 10.30 7.67 6.54
N LEU A 165 11.34 7.07 7.13
CA LEU A 165 11.61 7.17 8.57
C LEU A 165 11.71 8.62 9.06
N ARG A 166 12.43 9.48 8.33
CA ARG A 166 12.51 10.92 8.65
C ARG A 166 11.14 11.58 8.71
N ARG A 167 10.21 11.22 7.80
CA ARG A 167 8.87 11.82 7.72
C ARG A 167 7.96 11.37 8.83
N ILE A 168 7.91 10.05 9.09
CA ILE A 168 7.06 9.53 10.18
C ILE A 168 7.59 9.98 11.55
N THR A 169 8.93 10.07 11.74
CA THR A 169 9.54 10.60 12.95
C THR A 169 9.19 12.09 13.14
N ALA A 170 9.29 12.89 12.08
CA ALA A 170 8.88 14.30 12.12
C ALA A 170 7.36 14.45 12.37
N GLY A 171 6.57 13.48 11.93
CA GLY A 171 5.14 13.38 12.24
C GLY A 171 4.84 13.17 13.71
N GLY A 172 5.71 12.45 14.42
CA GLY A 172 5.69 12.33 15.89
C GLY A 172 4.52 11.53 16.46
N SER A 173 3.86 10.68 15.65
CA SER A 173 2.69 9.89 16.05
C SER A 173 2.99 8.40 16.00
N PRO A 174 2.56 7.60 16.99
CA PRO A 174 2.68 6.14 16.96
C PRO A 174 1.82 5.50 15.86
N ALA A 175 0.79 6.19 15.38
CA ALA A 175 -0.05 5.74 14.27
C ALA A 175 0.66 5.85 12.90
N LEU A 176 1.75 6.62 12.78
CA LEU A 176 2.53 6.71 11.56
C LEU A 176 3.54 5.56 11.47
N LYS A 177 3.42 4.78 10.43
CA LYS A 177 4.26 3.64 10.10
C LYS A 177 4.77 3.73 8.67
N LEU A 178 5.62 2.80 8.26
CA LEU A 178 6.05 2.61 6.89
C LEU A 178 5.32 1.45 6.24
N HIS A 179 5.00 1.63 4.98
CA HIS A 179 4.70 0.58 4.02
C HIS A 179 5.92 0.40 3.13
N LEU A 180 6.45 -0.80 2.99
CA LEU A 180 7.55 -1.11 2.07
C LEU A 180 7.07 -2.10 1.02
N ASP A 181 7.40 -1.84 -0.24
CA ASP A 181 7.07 -2.68 -1.40
C ASP A 181 8.36 -3.15 -2.09
N THR A 182 8.49 -4.43 -2.34
CA THR A 182 9.68 -5.03 -2.98
C THR A 182 9.94 -4.49 -4.38
N PHE A 183 8.90 -4.12 -5.13
CA PHE A 183 9.04 -3.49 -6.45
C PHE A 183 9.70 -2.10 -6.33
N HIS A 184 9.20 -1.24 -5.47
CA HIS A 184 9.79 0.09 -5.26
C HIS A 184 11.19 0.00 -4.67
N MET A 185 11.39 -0.86 -3.66
CA MET A 185 12.71 -1.11 -3.07
C MET A 185 13.73 -1.69 -4.07
N ASN A 186 13.28 -2.47 -5.06
CA ASN A 186 14.16 -3.03 -6.10
C ASN A 186 14.81 -1.94 -6.96
N ILE A 187 14.12 -0.80 -7.12
CA ILE A 187 14.62 0.35 -7.89
C ILE A 187 15.46 1.29 -7.00
N GLU A 188 15.02 1.54 -5.76
CA GLU A 188 15.53 2.62 -4.93
C GLU A 188 16.53 2.20 -3.86
N GLU A 189 16.42 0.97 -3.33
CA GLU A 189 17.26 0.52 -2.22
C GLU A 189 18.49 -0.27 -2.71
N LYS A 190 19.66 0.09 -2.21
CA LYS A 190 20.87 -0.70 -2.50
C LYS A 190 20.84 -2.10 -1.87
N ASN A 191 20.07 -2.26 -0.79
CA ASN A 191 19.89 -3.52 -0.10
C ASN A 191 18.54 -3.52 0.62
N GLN A 192 17.59 -4.27 0.08
CA GLN A 192 16.21 -4.33 0.61
C GLN A 192 16.17 -4.90 2.04
N GLY A 193 16.95 -5.93 2.33
CA GLY A 193 17.02 -6.51 3.69
C GLY A 193 17.54 -5.51 4.72
N LYS A 194 18.53 -4.66 4.36
CA LYS A 194 19.04 -3.61 5.24
C LYS A 194 17.97 -2.53 5.46
N ALA A 195 17.25 -2.12 4.42
CA ALA A 195 16.16 -1.15 4.53
C ALA A 195 15.04 -1.65 5.46
N ILE A 196 14.62 -2.92 5.34
CA ILE A 196 13.62 -3.54 6.22
C ILE A 196 14.11 -3.56 7.68
N ARG A 197 15.37 -3.91 7.93
CA ARG A 197 15.93 -3.88 9.30
C ARG A 197 15.95 -2.47 9.87
N ALA A 198 16.28 -1.47 9.06
CA ALA A 198 16.26 -0.07 9.47
C ALA A 198 14.83 0.42 9.82
N ALA A 199 13.82 -0.03 9.06
CA ALA A 199 12.42 0.26 9.38
C ALA A 199 12.02 -0.30 10.76
N GLY A 200 12.47 -1.52 11.11
CA GLY A 200 12.27 -2.11 12.42
C GLY A 200 10.81 -2.07 12.89
N LYS A 201 10.56 -1.55 14.08
CA LYS A 201 9.21 -1.40 14.67
C LYS A 201 8.29 -0.41 13.92
N HIS A 202 8.86 0.37 13.01
CA HIS A 202 8.11 1.32 12.20
C HIS A 202 7.52 0.70 10.95
N LEU A 203 7.89 -0.54 10.59
CA LEU A 203 7.27 -1.27 9.48
C LEU A 203 5.85 -1.72 9.88
N GLY A 204 4.85 -1.10 9.26
CA GLY A 204 3.42 -1.38 9.49
C GLY A 204 2.77 -2.21 8.40
N HIS A 205 3.29 -2.15 7.16
CA HIS A 205 2.76 -2.89 6.02
C HIS A 205 3.85 -3.34 5.05
N PHE A 206 3.59 -4.44 4.33
CA PHE A 206 4.58 -4.98 3.39
C PHE A 206 3.91 -5.53 2.13
N HIS A 207 4.29 -4.98 0.97
CA HIS A 207 3.94 -5.53 -0.33
C HIS A 207 5.03 -6.45 -0.87
N ALA A 208 4.61 -7.64 -1.26
CA ALA A 208 5.40 -8.60 -2.02
C ALA A 208 4.99 -8.50 -3.50
N CYS A 209 5.88 -7.97 -4.30
CA CYS A 209 5.69 -7.76 -5.73
C CYS A 209 6.95 -8.18 -6.49
N GLY A 210 6.81 -8.74 -7.68
CA GLY A 210 7.96 -9.05 -8.54
C GLY A 210 8.70 -7.78 -8.98
N SER A 211 9.96 -7.91 -9.40
CA SER A 211 10.78 -6.79 -9.89
C SER A 211 10.20 -6.09 -11.11
N ASP A 212 9.28 -6.73 -11.81
CA ASP A 212 8.55 -6.23 -12.99
C ASP A 212 7.08 -5.88 -12.68
N ARG A 213 6.71 -5.71 -11.42
CA ARG A 213 5.34 -5.52 -10.91
C ARG A 213 4.46 -6.77 -11.06
N GLY A 214 5.06 -7.91 -11.42
CA GLY A 214 4.43 -9.21 -11.62
C GLY A 214 4.46 -10.11 -10.40
N THR A 215 4.57 -11.41 -10.66
CA THR A 215 4.48 -12.48 -9.65
C THR A 215 5.71 -12.48 -8.72
N PRO A 216 5.53 -12.33 -7.40
CA PRO A 216 6.65 -12.49 -6.47
C PRO A 216 7.25 -13.89 -6.58
N GLY A 217 8.58 -13.95 -6.71
CA GLY A 217 9.34 -15.19 -6.88
C GLY A 217 9.45 -15.71 -8.32
N ASN A 218 8.82 -15.06 -9.29
CA ASN A 218 9.08 -15.23 -10.73
C ASN A 218 9.85 -14.00 -11.27
N ASP A 219 10.94 -13.66 -10.58
CA ASP A 219 11.70 -12.42 -10.77
C ASP A 219 13.17 -12.63 -10.33
N HIS A 220 13.98 -11.56 -10.39
CA HIS A 220 15.38 -11.57 -9.97
C HIS A 220 15.62 -11.07 -8.53
N ILE A 221 14.57 -10.77 -7.76
CA ILE A 221 14.71 -10.30 -6.37
C ILE A 221 15.28 -11.42 -5.49
N ASP A 222 16.31 -11.12 -4.72
CA ASP A 222 16.80 -12.04 -3.70
C ASP A 222 15.89 -11.98 -2.47
N TRP A 223 14.95 -12.91 -2.41
CA TRP A 223 13.95 -13.00 -1.34
C TRP A 223 14.50 -13.48 0.00
N LYS A 224 15.65 -14.18 0.02
CA LYS A 224 16.22 -14.72 1.27
C LYS A 224 16.55 -13.63 2.29
N PRO A 225 17.32 -12.56 1.96
CA PRO A 225 17.60 -11.48 2.90
C PRO A 225 16.36 -10.67 3.28
N ILE A 226 15.34 -10.57 2.39
CA ILE A 226 14.07 -9.91 2.69
C ILE A 226 13.31 -10.67 3.77
N VAL A 227 13.08 -11.96 3.57
CA VAL A 227 12.40 -12.84 4.54
C VAL A 227 13.14 -12.86 5.87
N ALA A 228 14.48 -13.01 5.84
CA ALA A 228 15.31 -12.98 7.03
C ALA A 228 15.21 -11.64 7.79
N ALA A 229 15.12 -10.52 7.06
CA ALA A 229 14.96 -9.20 7.67
C ALA A 229 13.59 -9.03 8.32
N LEU A 230 12.49 -9.44 7.65
CA LEU A 230 11.13 -9.41 8.20
C LEU A 230 11.01 -10.26 9.48
N LYS A 231 11.62 -11.47 9.49
CA LYS A 231 11.71 -12.32 10.69
C LYS A 231 12.51 -11.64 11.81
N ALA A 232 13.67 -11.05 11.48
CA ALA A 232 14.56 -10.39 12.45
C ALA A 232 13.91 -9.18 13.13
N VAL A 233 13.12 -8.37 12.39
CA VAL A 233 12.38 -7.24 12.98
C VAL A 233 11.06 -7.68 13.63
N ARG A 234 10.78 -8.97 13.65
CA ARG A 234 9.57 -9.58 14.23
C ARG A 234 8.28 -8.95 13.62
N TYR A 235 8.29 -8.74 12.30
CA TYR A 235 7.15 -8.19 11.61
C TYR A 235 5.89 -9.04 11.84
N LYS A 236 4.78 -8.40 12.24
CA LYS A 236 3.51 -9.04 12.59
C LYS A 236 2.37 -8.72 11.62
N GLY A 237 2.60 -7.81 10.68
CA GLY A 237 1.62 -7.44 9.67
C GLY A 237 1.44 -8.49 8.58
N ASP A 238 0.60 -8.15 7.61
CA ASP A 238 0.33 -8.99 6.46
C ASP A 238 1.42 -8.83 5.40
N VAL A 239 1.67 -9.90 4.64
CA VAL A 239 2.45 -9.86 3.41
C VAL A 239 1.45 -9.92 2.26
N VAL A 240 1.28 -8.81 1.55
CA VAL A 240 0.24 -8.65 0.54
C VAL A 240 0.85 -8.67 -0.86
N ILE A 241 0.26 -9.43 -1.79
CA ILE A 241 0.64 -9.38 -3.20
C ILE A 241 0.13 -8.04 -3.77
N GLY A 242 1.07 -7.12 -4.05
CA GLY A 242 0.83 -5.78 -4.60
C GLY A 242 1.04 -5.71 -6.12
N SER A 243 0.92 -6.83 -6.82
CA SER A 243 1.15 -6.93 -8.26
C SER A 243 -0.02 -6.39 -9.09
N PHE A 244 0.28 -5.96 -10.32
CA PHE A 244 -0.70 -5.43 -11.26
C PHE A 244 -0.68 -6.18 -12.59
N THR A 245 -1.70 -5.91 -13.44
CA THR A 245 -1.89 -6.58 -14.73
C THR A 245 -2.37 -5.60 -15.79
N THR A 246 -2.16 -5.90 -17.05
CA THR A 246 -2.71 -5.14 -18.20
C THR A 246 -4.24 -5.21 -18.29
N ASP A 247 -4.88 -6.17 -17.60
CA ASP A 247 -6.32 -6.40 -17.70
C ASP A 247 -7.14 -5.30 -16.99
N VAL A 248 -6.56 -4.64 -15.97
CA VAL A 248 -7.15 -3.49 -15.29
C VAL A 248 -6.52 -2.22 -15.86
N LYS A 249 -7.07 -1.73 -16.97
CA LYS A 249 -6.45 -0.68 -17.82
C LYS A 249 -6.08 0.59 -17.08
N VAL A 250 -6.90 1.04 -16.12
CA VAL A 250 -6.64 2.26 -15.34
C VAL A 250 -5.37 2.09 -14.50
N ILE A 251 -5.23 0.95 -13.84
CA ILE A 251 -4.07 0.62 -13.01
C ILE A 251 -2.85 0.34 -13.88
N ALA A 252 -3.04 -0.38 -15.01
CA ALA A 252 -1.96 -0.63 -15.97
C ALA A 252 -1.33 0.67 -16.47
N ARG A 253 -2.16 1.69 -16.78
CA ARG A 253 -1.67 3.03 -17.18
C ARG A 253 -0.96 3.74 -16.04
N ALA A 254 -1.54 3.74 -14.84
CA ALA A 254 -0.96 4.44 -13.67
C ALA A 254 0.39 3.84 -13.25
N ALA A 255 0.54 2.51 -13.34
CA ALA A 255 1.74 1.77 -12.96
C ALA A 255 2.67 1.43 -14.15
N ALA A 256 2.42 1.97 -15.34
CA ALA A 256 3.18 1.75 -16.58
C ALA A 256 3.35 0.26 -16.93
N ILE A 257 2.28 -0.53 -16.83
CA ILE A 257 2.25 -1.96 -17.18
C ILE A 257 1.83 -2.13 -18.64
N TRP A 258 2.79 -2.34 -19.53
CA TRP A 258 2.57 -2.37 -20.98
C TRP A 258 2.63 -3.77 -21.58
N ARG A 259 3.01 -4.78 -20.82
CA ARG A 259 3.03 -6.19 -21.23
C ARG A 259 2.41 -7.08 -20.16
N LYS A 260 1.94 -8.25 -20.57
CA LYS A 260 1.52 -9.28 -19.61
C LYS A 260 2.75 -9.87 -18.92
N MET A 261 2.72 -9.93 -17.59
CA MET A 261 3.77 -10.55 -16.76
C MET A 261 3.53 -12.05 -16.61
N GLU A 262 2.26 -12.45 -16.54
CA GLU A 262 1.80 -13.82 -16.56
C GLU A 262 0.65 -13.97 -17.59
N PRO A 263 0.33 -15.17 -18.06
CA PRO A 263 -0.80 -15.41 -18.96
C PRO A 263 -2.13 -14.89 -18.40
N THR A 264 -2.33 -15.05 -17.08
CA THR A 264 -3.53 -14.59 -16.38
C THR A 264 -3.20 -13.94 -15.03
N ARG A 265 -4.04 -13.03 -14.58
CA ARG A 265 -3.93 -12.43 -13.25
C ARG A 265 -4.16 -13.43 -12.11
N GLU A 266 -4.91 -14.48 -12.38
CA GLU A 266 -5.10 -15.64 -11.50
C GLU A 266 -3.77 -16.36 -11.22
N GLU A 267 -2.93 -16.48 -12.23
CA GLU A 267 -1.59 -17.06 -12.08
C GLU A 267 -0.68 -16.18 -11.22
N ILE A 268 -0.72 -14.87 -11.40
CA ILE A 268 0.02 -13.93 -10.52
C ILE A 268 -0.36 -14.18 -9.06
N ALA A 269 -1.66 -14.23 -8.77
CA ALA A 269 -2.16 -14.44 -7.42
C ALA A 269 -1.76 -15.80 -6.84
N THR A 270 -2.02 -16.88 -7.58
CA THR A 270 -1.86 -18.25 -7.05
C THR A 270 -0.41 -18.70 -7.02
N LYS A 271 0.39 -18.40 -8.05
CA LYS A 271 1.84 -18.68 -8.06
C LYS A 271 2.57 -17.86 -7.00
N GLY A 272 2.25 -16.56 -6.90
CA GLY A 272 2.81 -15.67 -5.90
C GLY A 272 2.50 -16.14 -4.48
N LEU A 273 1.26 -16.50 -4.16
CA LEU A 273 0.89 -17.04 -2.85
C LEU A 273 1.64 -18.33 -2.54
N LYS A 274 1.73 -19.25 -3.51
CA LYS A 274 2.48 -20.51 -3.34
C LYS A 274 3.95 -20.25 -3.03
N PHE A 275 4.57 -19.31 -3.75
CA PHE A 275 5.94 -18.90 -3.50
C PHE A 275 6.12 -18.31 -2.09
N LEU A 276 5.29 -17.33 -1.71
CA LEU A 276 5.37 -16.67 -0.41
C LEU A 276 5.19 -17.67 0.74
N LYS A 277 4.20 -18.56 0.68
CA LYS A 277 4.00 -19.60 1.68
C LYS A 277 5.22 -20.52 1.84
N ARG A 278 5.97 -20.77 0.77
CA ARG A 278 7.22 -21.55 0.82
C ARG A 278 8.39 -20.74 1.38
N ALA A 279 8.54 -19.49 0.94
CA ALA A 279 9.66 -18.63 1.33
C ALA A 279 9.63 -18.25 2.82
N PHE A 280 8.44 -18.18 3.43
CA PHE A 280 8.25 -17.78 4.83
C PHE A 280 8.18 -18.96 5.81
N LYS A 281 8.24 -20.21 5.33
CA LYS A 281 8.45 -21.39 6.19
C LYS A 281 9.84 -21.32 6.83
#